data_e02c97c4b2d3255657b2977c568d76ca
#
_entry.id   e02c97c4b2d3255657b2977c568d76ca
#
_cell.length_a   1.000
_cell.length_b   1.000
_cell.length_c   1.000
_cell.angle_alpha   90.00
_cell.angle_beta   90.00
_cell.angle_gamma   90.00
#
_symmetry.space_group_name_H-M   'P 1'
#
loop_
_entity.id
_entity.type
_entity.pdbx_description
1 polymer ?
#
loop_
_entity_poly.entity_id
_entity_poly.type
_entity_poly.pdbx_seq_one_letter_code
_entity_poly.pdbx_strand_id
1 'polypeptide(L)'
;WTKLAYAIKARYALRLSKVDATAAQKALDYSQKALASNSDNLMATFDGGNNQNLWYGFNNAREGYMSMGKYFVDLLVNKNDPRLSYFVGEDANGGYSGSAPEDADSDASVFGNYFAGTASTPNIIVSYSEIKFIQAEAYFRLGQTLLAQAALKDAIVSSIKDVTGTT
;
A
#
# COMPACT_ATOMS: atom_id res chain seq x y z
N TRP A 1 -12.55 -2.68 -16.15
CA TRP A 1 -13.37 -3.37 -15.12
C TRP A 1 -13.02 -4.85 -15.01
N THR A 2 -12.82 -5.59 -16.10
CA THR A 2 -12.51 -7.04 -16.07
C THR A 2 -11.26 -7.35 -15.26
N LYS A 3 -10.14 -6.62 -15.49
CA LYS A 3 -8.90 -6.78 -14.71
C LYS A 3 -9.13 -6.57 -13.21
N LEU A 4 -9.92 -5.56 -12.84
CA LEU A 4 -10.27 -5.27 -11.47
C LEU A 4 -11.07 -6.41 -10.81
N ALA A 5 -12.05 -6.95 -11.51
CA ALA A 5 -12.83 -8.09 -11.02
C ALA A 5 -11.92 -9.29 -10.73
N TYR A 6 -10.94 -9.56 -11.58
CA TYR A 6 -9.95 -10.62 -11.33
C TYR A 6 -9.01 -10.28 -10.18
N ALA A 7 -8.61 -9.02 -10.01
CA ALA A 7 -7.79 -8.58 -8.88
C ALA A 7 -8.49 -8.84 -7.53
N ILE A 8 -9.76 -8.47 -7.43
CA ILE A 8 -10.58 -8.72 -6.25
C ILE A 8 -10.77 -10.23 -6.02
N LYS A 9 -11.03 -11.02 -7.08
CA LYS A 9 -11.12 -12.48 -6.97
C LYS A 9 -9.81 -13.11 -6.48
N ALA A 10 -8.64 -12.63 -6.94
CA ALA A 10 -7.34 -13.10 -6.49
C ALA A 10 -7.13 -12.80 -4.98
N ARG A 11 -7.44 -11.57 -4.55
CA ARG A 11 -7.36 -11.16 -3.13
C ARG A 11 -8.19 -12.08 -2.23
N TYR A 12 -9.44 -12.32 -2.59
CA TYR A 12 -10.32 -13.16 -1.78
C TYR A 12 -9.96 -14.64 -1.86
N ALA A 13 -9.54 -15.16 -3.01
CA ALA A 13 -9.07 -16.53 -3.12
C ALA A 13 -7.89 -16.79 -2.19
N LEU A 14 -6.89 -15.89 -2.17
CA LEU A 14 -5.72 -16.05 -1.30
C LEU A 14 -6.08 -16.10 0.19
N ARG A 15 -7.08 -15.30 0.63
CA ARG A 15 -7.55 -15.30 2.02
C ARG A 15 -8.14 -16.64 2.47
N LEU A 16 -8.64 -17.44 1.53
CA LEU A 16 -9.18 -18.78 1.82
C LEU A 16 -8.11 -19.87 1.90
N SER A 17 -6.83 -19.54 1.73
CA SER A 17 -5.72 -20.50 1.61
C SER A 17 -5.52 -21.42 2.83
N LYS A 18 -6.11 -21.11 3.99
CA LYS A 18 -6.07 -21.98 5.18
C LYS A 18 -7.24 -22.98 5.26
N VAL A 19 -8.28 -22.75 4.47
CA VAL A 19 -9.52 -23.57 4.53
C VAL A 19 -9.89 -24.20 3.20
N ASP A 20 -9.28 -23.77 2.08
CA ASP A 20 -9.46 -24.33 0.75
C ASP A 20 -8.08 -24.66 0.15
N ALA A 21 -7.81 -25.97 -0.03
CA ALA A 21 -6.55 -26.45 -0.58
C ALA A 21 -6.30 -25.94 -2.03
N THR A 22 -7.34 -25.54 -2.76
CA THR A 22 -7.22 -25.01 -4.13
C THR A 22 -7.07 -23.49 -4.19
N ALA A 23 -7.14 -22.82 -3.06
CA ALA A 23 -7.18 -21.36 -2.98
C ALA A 23 -5.93 -20.69 -3.56
N ALA A 24 -4.75 -21.24 -3.30
CA ALA A 24 -3.50 -20.70 -3.83
C ALA A 24 -3.45 -20.77 -5.37
N GLN A 25 -3.88 -21.87 -5.96
CA GLN A 25 -3.96 -22.01 -7.42
C GLN A 25 -4.99 -21.05 -8.01
N LYS A 26 -6.19 -20.94 -7.40
CA LYS A 26 -7.22 -19.99 -7.83
C LYS A 26 -6.72 -18.54 -7.75
N ALA A 27 -6.00 -18.19 -6.66
CA ALA A 27 -5.43 -16.85 -6.49
C ALA A 27 -4.41 -16.55 -7.61
N LEU A 28 -3.55 -17.51 -7.94
CA LEU A 28 -2.60 -17.38 -9.03
C LEU A 28 -3.30 -17.20 -10.39
N ASP A 29 -4.27 -18.06 -10.73
CA ASP A 29 -5.00 -18.02 -11.99
C ASP A 29 -5.75 -16.69 -12.19
N TYR A 30 -6.33 -16.15 -11.10
CA TYR A 30 -7.01 -14.86 -11.15
C TYR A 30 -6.02 -13.70 -11.23
N SER A 31 -4.91 -13.75 -10.50
CA SER A 31 -3.91 -12.68 -10.51
C SER A 31 -3.24 -12.49 -11.87
N GLN A 32 -3.08 -13.57 -12.64
CA GLN A 32 -2.55 -13.51 -14.01
C GLN A 32 -3.47 -12.78 -15.01
N LYS A 33 -4.75 -12.66 -14.69
CA LYS A 33 -5.77 -11.94 -15.48
C LYS A 33 -6.12 -10.57 -14.94
N ALA A 34 -5.47 -10.20 -13.82
CA ALA A 34 -5.70 -8.96 -13.10
C ALA A 34 -4.91 -7.77 -13.68
N LEU A 35 -4.54 -6.81 -12.84
CA LEU A 35 -3.77 -5.63 -13.23
C LEU A 35 -2.42 -6.04 -13.79
N ALA A 36 -1.97 -5.38 -14.87
CA ALA A 36 -0.75 -5.71 -15.59
C ALA A 36 0.40 -4.70 -15.35
N SER A 37 0.09 -3.54 -14.80
CA SER A 37 1.06 -2.47 -14.49
C SER A 37 0.48 -1.47 -13.49
N ASN A 38 1.30 -0.56 -12.97
CA ASN A 38 0.85 0.52 -12.08
C ASN A 38 -0.18 1.46 -12.75
N SER A 39 -0.19 1.57 -14.08
CA SER A 39 -1.21 2.35 -14.79
C SER A 39 -2.62 1.72 -14.75
N ASP A 40 -2.73 0.46 -14.36
CA ASP A 40 -4.00 -0.22 -14.15
C ASP A 40 -4.53 -0.05 -12.70
N ASN A 41 -3.80 0.62 -11.80
CA ASN A 41 -4.22 0.80 -10.41
C ASN A 41 -5.62 1.40 -10.34
N LEU A 42 -6.47 0.82 -9.49
CA LEU A 42 -7.76 1.43 -9.17
C LEU A 42 -7.56 2.46 -8.07
N MET A 43 -7.91 3.69 -8.36
CA MET A 43 -7.83 4.81 -7.42
C MET A 43 -9.20 5.45 -7.22
N ALA A 44 -9.51 5.85 -6.00
CA ALA A 44 -10.53 6.84 -5.72
C ALA A 44 -9.95 8.23 -6.03
N THR A 45 -10.60 8.98 -6.91
CA THR A 45 -10.17 10.33 -7.30
C THR A 45 -11.02 11.37 -6.59
N PHE A 46 -10.40 12.50 -6.29
CA PHE A 46 -11.02 13.62 -5.60
C PHE A 46 -10.82 14.89 -6.41
N ASP A 47 -11.78 15.82 -6.37
CA ASP A 47 -11.73 17.11 -7.09
C ASP A 47 -11.06 18.24 -6.29
N GLY A 48 -10.79 17.98 -5.01
CA GLY A 48 -10.15 18.95 -4.10
C GLY A 48 -11.11 20.01 -3.53
N GLY A 49 -12.36 20.01 -3.97
CA GLY A 49 -13.40 20.89 -3.47
C GLY A 49 -14.39 20.21 -2.53
N ASN A 50 -15.62 20.06 -2.95
CA ASN A 50 -16.66 19.39 -2.15
C ASN A 50 -16.40 17.87 -1.98
N ASN A 51 -15.69 17.26 -2.91
CA ASN A 51 -15.22 15.88 -2.84
C ASN A 51 -13.70 15.86 -2.65
N GLN A 52 -13.26 16.09 -1.42
CA GLN A 52 -11.83 16.08 -1.08
C GLN A 52 -11.39 14.74 -0.50
N ASN A 53 -10.08 14.49 -0.55
CA ASN A 53 -9.45 13.36 0.15
C ASN A 53 -9.80 13.42 1.64
N LEU A 54 -10.41 12.35 2.16
CA LEU A 54 -10.94 12.32 3.52
C LEU A 54 -9.83 12.41 4.58
N TRP A 55 -8.66 11.80 4.32
CA TRP A 55 -7.52 11.87 5.23
C TRP A 55 -6.95 13.29 5.29
N TYR A 56 -6.80 13.94 4.13
CA TYR A 56 -6.39 15.34 4.05
C TYR A 56 -7.37 16.25 4.81
N GLY A 57 -8.66 16.11 4.53
CA GLY A 57 -9.69 16.93 5.17
C GLY A 57 -9.74 16.73 6.70
N PHE A 58 -9.62 15.48 7.17
CA PHE A 58 -9.60 15.19 8.60
C PHE A 58 -8.35 15.75 9.27
N ASN A 59 -7.16 15.54 8.68
CA ASN A 59 -5.91 16.04 9.25
C ASN A 59 -5.88 17.57 9.36
N ASN A 60 -6.40 18.28 8.35
CA ASN A 60 -6.49 19.74 8.38
C ASN A 60 -7.52 20.26 9.38
N ALA A 61 -8.65 19.56 9.54
CA ALA A 61 -9.70 19.98 10.47
C ALA A 61 -9.37 19.65 11.93
N ARG A 62 -8.47 18.69 12.17
CA ARG A 62 -8.13 18.16 13.48
C ARG A 62 -6.64 17.86 13.56
N GLU A 63 -5.84 18.92 13.49
CA GLU A 63 -4.40 18.84 13.62
C GLU A 63 -3.99 18.15 14.94
N GLY A 64 -3.01 17.25 14.88
CA GLY A 64 -2.54 16.48 16.04
C GLY A 64 -3.42 15.29 16.47
N TYR A 65 -4.56 15.05 15.81
CA TYR A 65 -5.41 13.88 16.14
C TYR A 65 -4.96 12.58 15.50
N MET A 66 -4.14 12.65 14.46
CA MET A 66 -3.60 11.48 13.79
C MET A 66 -2.09 11.56 13.73
N SER A 67 -1.43 10.47 14.06
CA SER A 67 0.00 10.29 13.88
C SER A 67 0.30 8.94 13.23
N MET A 68 1.47 8.84 12.62
CA MET A 68 1.94 7.58 12.07
C MET A 68 2.34 6.63 13.19
N GLY A 69 2.01 5.35 13.03
CA GLY A 69 2.37 4.34 14.03
C GLY A 69 3.88 4.11 14.09
N LYS A 70 4.44 4.11 15.31
CA LYS A 70 5.88 3.97 15.58
C LYS A 70 6.51 2.78 14.85
N TYR A 71 5.90 1.61 14.93
CA TYR A 71 6.43 0.40 14.28
C TYR A 71 6.62 0.57 12.78
N PHE A 72 5.66 1.21 12.10
CA PHE A 72 5.74 1.43 10.65
C PHE A 72 6.85 2.41 10.29
N VAL A 73 6.96 3.54 11.02
CA VAL A 73 8.01 4.52 10.79
C VAL A 73 9.39 3.93 11.05
N ASP A 74 9.57 3.27 12.19
CA ASP A 74 10.82 2.60 12.55
C ASP A 74 11.23 1.56 11.50
N LEU A 75 10.27 0.81 10.94
CA LEU A 75 10.54 -0.16 9.88
C LEU A 75 11.11 0.49 8.62
N LEU A 76 10.54 1.62 8.20
CA LEU A 76 11.01 2.37 7.03
C LEU A 76 12.39 3.00 7.28
N VAL A 77 12.57 3.62 8.44
CA VAL A 77 13.86 4.23 8.84
C VAL A 77 14.96 3.19 8.91
N ASN A 78 14.75 2.09 9.64
CA ASN A 78 15.75 1.04 9.83
C ASN A 78 16.16 0.32 8.53
N LYS A 79 15.28 0.30 7.54
CA LYS A 79 15.55 -0.30 6.22
C LYS A 79 16.08 0.70 5.20
N ASN A 80 16.21 1.98 5.55
CA ASN A 80 16.48 3.06 4.60
C ASN A 80 15.52 2.99 3.40
N ASP A 81 14.23 2.76 3.67
CA ASP A 81 13.23 2.57 2.62
C ASP A 81 13.02 3.90 1.84
N PRO A 82 13.20 3.92 0.52
CA PRO A 82 13.08 5.15 -0.26
C PRO A 82 11.68 5.76 -0.27
N ARG A 83 10.67 5.03 0.21
CA ARG A 83 9.29 5.52 0.31
C ARG A 83 9.01 6.27 1.62
N LEU A 84 9.98 6.37 2.54
CA LEU A 84 9.79 6.99 3.85
C LEU A 84 9.18 8.39 3.72
N SER A 85 9.82 9.30 3.01
CA SER A 85 9.38 10.70 2.86
C SER A 85 8.07 10.88 2.06
N TYR A 86 7.62 9.85 1.37
CA TYR A 86 6.34 9.85 0.66
C TYR A 86 5.19 9.35 1.54
N PHE A 87 5.47 8.34 2.38
CA PHE A 87 4.46 7.76 3.29
C PHE A 87 4.30 8.55 4.58
N VAL A 88 5.38 9.17 5.05
CA VAL A 88 5.47 9.81 6.36
C VAL A 88 5.86 11.28 6.16
N GLY A 89 5.09 12.19 6.75
CA GLY A 89 5.45 13.60 6.84
C GLY A 89 6.56 13.81 7.87
N GLU A 90 7.27 14.93 7.78
CA GLU A 90 8.23 15.29 8.82
C GLU A 90 7.53 15.50 10.16
N ASP A 91 8.20 15.15 11.25
CA ASP A 91 7.74 15.45 12.61
C ASP A 91 8.04 16.90 13.01
N ALA A 92 7.63 17.31 14.20
CA ALA A 92 7.83 18.68 14.68
C ALA A 92 9.31 19.10 14.77
N ASN A 93 10.25 18.15 14.74
CA ASN A 93 11.69 18.40 14.81
C ASN A 93 12.39 18.30 13.43
N GLY A 94 11.64 18.09 12.36
CA GLY A 94 12.15 17.94 11.00
C GLY A 94 12.75 16.57 10.71
N GLY A 95 12.37 15.55 11.50
CA GLY A 95 12.73 14.15 11.33
C GLY A 95 11.52 13.28 10.98
N TYR A 96 11.64 11.99 11.25
CA TYR A 96 10.56 11.02 11.07
C TYR A 96 10.42 10.19 12.33
N SER A 97 9.29 10.35 13.01
CA SER A 97 8.95 9.62 14.22
C SER A 97 7.52 9.11 14.16
N GLY A 98 7.21 8.11 14.96
CA GLY A 98 5.87 7.57 15.06
C GLY A 98 5.40 7.48 16.49
N SER A 99 4.10 7.61 16.71
CA SER A 99 3.49 7.44 18.02
C SER A 99 3.33 5.96 18.35
N ALA A 100 3.68 5.60 19.60
CA ALA A 100 3.43 4.26 20.13
C ALA A 100 1.93 4.08 20.41
N PRO A 101 1.41 2.82 20.40
CA PRO A 101 0.04 2.58 20.86
C PRO A 101 -0.17 3.16 22.27
N GLU A 102 -1.32 3.82 22.47
CA GLU A 102 -1.69 4.47 23.74
C GLU A 102 -0.88 5.72 24.10
N ASP A 103 0.05 6.12 23.25
CA ASP A 103 0.83 7.35 23.41
C ASP A 103 0.20 8.48 22.60
N ALA A 104 -0.10 9.60 23.24
CA ALA A 104 -0.68 10.77 22.58
C ALA A 104 0.43 11.75 22.15
N ASP A 105 1.38 11.28 21.34
CA ASP A 105 2.48 12.11 20.84
C ASP A 105 2.01 12.99 19.68
N SER A 106 1.72 14.26 20.00
CA SER A 106 1.30 15.27 19.01
C SER A 106 2.43 15.75 18.11
N ASP A 107 3.68 15.50 18.49
CA ASP A 107 4.87 15.93 17.75
C ASP A 107 5.32 14.89 16.71
N ALA A 108 4.75 13.66 16.80
CA ALA A 108 5.05 12.58 15.87
C ALA A 108 4.56 12.90 14.45
N SER A 109 5.22 12.29 13.48
CA SER A 109 4.91 12.42 12.06
C SER A 109 3.45 12.06 11.74
N VAL A 110 2.88 12.78 10.79
CA VAL A 110 1.55 12.54 10.20
C VAL A 110 1.69 11.86 8.84
N PHE A 111 0.59 11.70 8.11
CA PHE A 111 0.59 11.15 6.75
C PHE A 111 1.45 11.98 5.80
N GLY A 112 2.28 11.29 5.01
CA GLY A 112 3.02 11.89 3.92
C GLY A 112 2.17 12.16 2.68
N ASN A 113 2.80 12.82 1.71
CA ASN A 113 2.14 13.30 0.49
C ASN A 113 1.48 12.21 -0.35
N TYR A 114 1.96 10.97 -0.26
CA TYR A 114 1.39 9.85 -0.99
C TYR A 114 -0.06 9.53 -0.59
N PHE A 115 -0.40 9.72 0.68
CA PHE A 115 -1.74 9.44 1.19
C PHE A 115 -2.66 10.67 1.23
N ALA A 116 -2.11 11.81 1.60
CA ALA A 116 -2.90 12.99 1.95
C ALA A 116 -2.17 14.31 1.68
N GLY A 117 -1.37 14.39 0.61
CA GLY A 117 -0.59 15.60 0.30
C GLY A 117 -1.44 16.81 -0.08
N THR A 118 -2.59 16.59 -0.72
CA THR A 118 -3.53 17.65 -1.12
C THR A 118 -4.97 17.15 -1.03
N ALA A 119 -5.92 18.07 -1.07
CA ALA A 119 -7.34 17.74 -1.11
C ALA A 119 -7.74 16.86 -2.32
N SER A 120 -6.97 16.87 -3.40
CA SER A 120 -7.19 16.04 -4.60
C SER A 120 -6.29 14.80 -4.68
N THR A 121 -5.44 14.53 -3.67
CA THR A 121 -4.59 13.33 -3.65
C THR A 121 -5.45 12.08 -3.76
N PRO A 122 -5.25 11.20 -4.79
CA PRO A 122 -6.05 10.00 -4.96
C PRO A 122 -5.67 8.92 -3.94
N ASN A 123 -6.62 8.06 -3.57
CA ASN A 123 -6.38 6.90 -2.74
C ASN A 123 -6.43 5.61 -3.56
N ILE A 124 -5.40 4.77 -3.45
CA ILE A 124 -5.35 3.48 -4.14
C ILE A 124 -6.25 2.47 -3.42
N ILE A 125 -7.15 1.84 -4.19
CA ILE A 125 -8.05 0.79 -3.72
C ILE A 125 -7.50 -0.60 -4.04
N VAL A 126 -6.94 -0.75 -5.24
CA VAL A 126 -6.28 -1.98 -5.69
C VAL A 126 -5.06 -1.61 -6.51
N SER A 127 -3.88 -2.09 -6.12
CA SER A 127 -2.62 -1.81 -6.82
C SER A 127 -2.09 -3.02 -7.57
N TYR A 128 -1.29 -2.76 -8.60
CA TYR A 128 -0.52 -3.79 -9.30
C TYR A 128 0.51 -4.46 -8.38
N SER A 129 1.15 -3.69 -7.49
CA SER A 129 2.08 -4.25 -6.51
C SER A 129 1.40 -5.27 -5.59
N GLU A 130 0.15 -5.01 -5.15
CA GLU A 130 -0.64 -5.99 -4.40
C GLU A 130 -0.83 -7.30 -5.19
N ILE A 131 -1.17 -7.19 -6.48
CA ILE A 131 -1.34 -8.37 -7.32
C ILE A 131 -0.04 -9.18 -7.42
N LYS A 132 1.11 -8.53 -7.48
CA LYS A 132 2.41 -9.19 -7.48
C LYS A 132 2.73 -9.86 -6.12
N PHE A 133 2.36 -9.24 -5.00
CA PHE A 133 2.46 -9.88 -3.68
C PHE A 133 1.55 -11.10 -3.56
N ILE A 134 0.32 -11.04 -4.10
CA ILE A 134 -0.58 -12.20 -4.17
C ILE A 134 0.05 -13.33 -5.00
N GLN A 135 0.67 -13.02 -6.15
CA GLN A 135 1.39 -14.01 -6.97
C GLN A 135 2.55 -14.64 -6.19
N ALA A 136 3.34 -13.81 -5.50
CA ALA A 136 4.48 -14.29 -4.71
C ALA A 136 4.04 -15.28 -3.63
N GLU A 137 3.00 -14.93 -2.87
CA GLU A 137 2.46 -15.81 -1.82
C GLU A 137 1.84 -17.08 -2.43
N ALA A 138 1.08 -16.97 -3.52
CA ALA A 138 0.46 -18.11 -4.17
C ALA A 138 1.52 -19.08 -4.71
N TYR A 139 2.56 -18.61 -5.38
CA TYR A 139 3.69 -19.42 -5.83
C TYR A 139 4.40 -20.10 -4.66
N PHE A 140 4.65 -19.38 -3.57
CA PHE A 140 5.29 -19.94 -2.39
C PHE A 140 4.45 -21.09 -1.79
N ARG A 141 3.13 -20.92 -1.66
CA ARG A 141 2.21 -21.94 -1.15
C ARG A 141 2.12 -23.17 -2.05
N LEU A 142 2.34 -22.99 -3.35
CA LEU A 142 2.41 -24.07 -4.35
C LEU A 142 3.79 -24.72 -4.44
N GLY A 143 4.76 -24.37 -3.59
CA GLY A 143 6.12 -24.90 -3.60
C GLY A 143 7.02 -24.37 -4.74
N GLN A 144 6.58 -23.36 -5.47
CA GLN A 144 7.28 -22.78 -6.63
C GLN A 144 8.20 -21.62 -6.19
N THR A 145 9.21 -21.92 -5.37
CA THR A 145 10.03 -20.93 -4.66
C THR A 145 10.72 -19.91 -5.57
N LEU A 146 11.27 -20.32 -6.70
CA LEU A 146 11.95 -19.40 -7.63
C LEU A 146 10.97 -18.37 -8.25
N LEU A 147 9.77 -18.81 -8.61
CA LEU A 147 8.73 -17.93 -9.13
C LEU A 147 8.19 -17.01 -8.04
N ALA A 148 8.09 -17.51 -6.79
CA ALA A 148 7.71 -16.69 -5.64
C ALA A 148 8.72 -15.56 -5.40
N GLN A 149 10.02 -15.84 -5.45
CA GLN A 149 11.08 -14.84 -5.29
C GLN A 149 11.06 -13.80 -6.42
N ALA A 150 10.88 -14.22 -7.66
CA ALA A 150 10.77 -13.31 -8.80
C ALA A 150 9.54 -12.38 -8.65
N ALA A 151 8.37 -12.93 -8.32
CA ALA A 151 7.17 -12.16 -8.12
C ALA A 151 7.27 -11.20 -6.92
N LEU A 152 7.94 -11.60 -5.84
CA LEU A 152 8.22 -10.75 -4.67
C LEU A 152 9.12 -9.56 -5.05
N LYS A 153 10.17 -9.80 -5.82
CA LYS A 153 11.04 -8.73 -6.34
C LYS A 153 10.23 -7.74 -7.19
N ASP A 154 9.43 -8.25 -8.12
CA ASP A 154 8.56 -7.42 -8.96
C ASP A 154 7.58 -6.59 -8.12
N ALA A 155 7.00 -7.17 -7.07
CA ALA A 155 6.09 -6.49 -6.16
C ALA A 155 6.77 -5.31 -5.45
N ILE A 156 7.97 -5.52 -4.92
CA ILE A 156 8.75 -4.48 -4.22
C ILE A 156 9.13 -3.36 -5.19
N VAL A 157 9.71 -3.70 -6.35
CA VAL A 157 10.10 -2.71 -7.38
C VAL A 157 8.90 -1.92 -7.85
N SER A 158 7.77 -2.59 -8.13
CA SER A 158 6.54 -1.93 -8.55
C SER A 158 5.99 -0.98 -7.49
N SER A 159 6.04 -1.38 -6.20
CA SER A 159 5.61 -0.52 -5.10
C SER A 159 6.51 0.71 -4.93
N ILE A 160 7.83 0.55 -5.02
CA ILE A 160 8.76 1.68 -4.96
C ILE A 160 8.48 2.64 -6.12
N LYS A 161 8.39 2.13 -7.34
CA LYS A 161 8.10 2.94 -8.52
C LYS A 161 6.76 3.68 -8.43
N ASP A 162 5.73 3.03 -7.92
CA ASP A 162 4.40 3.64 -7.76
C ASP A 162 4.42 4.82 -6.80
N VAL A 163 5.17 4.68 -5.71
CA VAL A 163 5.25 5.69 -4.63
C VAL A 163 6.21 6.82 -4.97
N THR A 164 7.40 6.49 -5.49
CA THR A 164 8.48 7.47 -5.67
C THR A 164 8.55 8.04 -7.09
N GLY A 165 7.87 7.41 -8.06
CA GLY A 165 8.00 7.74 -9.49
C GLY A 165 9.33 7.33 -10.11
N THR A 166 10.25 6.70 -9.35
CA THR A 166 11.59 6.30 -9.79
C THR A 166 11.72 4.78 -9.90
N THR A 167 12.66 4.31 -10.72
CA THR A 167 12.98 2.88 -10.92
C THR A 167 14.30 2.53 -10.29
#